data_691f2b1b84c9d910f8a7f57d2d84347f
#
_entry.id   691f2b1b84c9d910f8a7f57d2d84347f
#
_cell.length_a   1.000
_cell.length_b   1.000
_cell.length_c   1.000
_cell.angle_alpha   90.00
_cell.angle_beta   90.00
_cell.angle_gamma   90.00
#
_symmetry.space_group_name_H-M   'P 1'
#
loop_
_entity.id
_entity.type
_entity.pdbx_description
1 polymer ?
#
loop_
_entity_poly.entity_id
_entity_poly.type
_entity_poly.pdbx_seq_one_letter_code
_entity_poly.pdbx_strand_id
1 'polypeptide(L)'
;MAELPILFRQQMLALLPEEADALLQALQTEPSVAVRVNRRKAMPPATDDPVAWCRSGIYLDARRQFTFDPLLHSGCYYVQDASSMFISHVLSQVAGNSPVAYLDLCAAPGGKTTAAIDALPDGSLVVANEIDSRRAQILRENVVKWGYPHCVVTNSDASRLGKLYEAFDIVAADMPCSGEGMMRKDDEAVAQWTPALVEQCAARQREIASDIWQALKPGGIFIYSTCTFNRAENEDMIDFLVRSLGAEPVDIVSDPSWGIHKGVDTPYPCFRFMPHLTRGEGLFMAVVRKNGEYAEKETKKDKNKGKKTSAKGVKGVECPKWIDGQDDFSITAYDDAICAVAKAHQPLVERIAKTAKTLLTGIPMAQAKGRDLVPQHALSQSVALRQDAFPCADLDYASAIAYLRGEAVALPADCPRGYVVVAYRNHPLGFVKNLGNRANNLYPKEWRIRSGHIPDETPEVI
;
A
#
# COMPACT_ATOMS: atom_id res chain seq x y z
N MET A 1 -28.73 -2.39 -6.15
CA MET A 1 -27.65 -2.69 -7.11
C MET A 1 -28.16 -2.42 -8.51
N ALA A 2 -27.35 -1.78 -9.36
CA ALA A 2 -27.69 -1.52 -10.75
C ALA A 2 -27.80 -2.84 -11.55
N GLU A 3 -28.60 -2.85 -12.61
CA GLU A 3 -28.70 -4.01 -13.50
C GLU A 3 -27.41 -4.13 -14.34
N LEU A 4 -26.84 -5.33 -14.39
CA LEU A 4 -25.60 -5.60 -15.14
C LEU A 4 -25.83 -5.42 -16.65
N PRO A 5 -24.91 -4.77 -17.40
CA PRO A 5 -25.05 -4.52 -18.83
C PRO A 5 -25.24 -5.80 -19.64
N ILE A 6 -26.14 -5.78 -20.62
CA ILE A 6 -26.44 -6.95 -21.46
C ILE A 6 -25.18 -7.47 -22.15
N LEU A 7 -24.33 -6.59 -22.67
CA LEU A 7 -23.08 -6.99 -23.34
C LEU A 7 -22.09 -7.62 -22.37
N PHE A 8 -22.03 -7.16 -21.10
CA PHE A 8 -21.22 -7.80 -20.08
C PHE A 8 -21.71 -9.23 -19.80
N ARG A 9 -23.03 -9.41 -19.64
CA ARG A 9 -23.62 -10.76 -19.44
C ARG A 9 -23.28 -11.71 -20.61
N GLN A 10 -23.40 -11.23 -21.84
CA GLN A 10 -23.02 -12.00 -23.04
C GLN A 10 -21.54 -12.35 -23.05
N GLN A 11 -20.66 -11.42 -22.66
CA GLN A 11 -19.22 -11.65 -22.54
C GLN A 11 -18.92 -12.74 -21.50
N MET A 12 -19.56 -12.71 -20.34
CA MET A 12 -19.37 -13.74 -19.30
C MET A 12 -19.86 -15.10 -19.75
N LEU A 13 -21.01 -15.19 -20.41
CA LEU A 13 -21.52 -16.43 -20.99
C LEU A 13 -20.58 -17.03 -22.04
N ALA A 14 -19.93 -16.19 -22.84
CA ALA A 14 -18.94 -16.66 -23.82
C ALA A 14 -17.61 -17.09 -23.15
N LEU A 15 -17.20 -16.40 -22.08
CA LEU A 15 -15.93 -16.66 -21.38
C LEU A 15 -16.01 -17.89 -20.46
N LEU A 16 -17.14 -18.09 -19.78
CA LEU A 16 -17.35 -19.10 -18.75
C LEU A 16 -18.73 -19.79 -18.97
N PRO A 17 -18.91 -20.58 -20.04
CA PRO A 17 -20.23 -21.10 -20.42
C PRO A 17 -20.96 -21.87 -19.30
N GLU A 18 -20.21 -22.58 -18.46
CA GLU A 18 -20.79 -23.42 -17.39
C GLU A 18 -20.95 -22.66 -16.04
N GLU A 19 -20.22 -21.56 -15.83
CA GLU A 19 -20.13 -20.86 -14.55
C GLU A 19 -20.70 -19.42 -14.58
N ALA A 20 -21.00 -18.89 -15.78
CA ALA A 20 -21.40 -17.50 -15.93
C ALA A 20 -22.64 -17.13 -15.12
N ASP A 21 -23.66 -17.99 -15.08
CA ASP A 21 -24.90 -17.72 -14.31
C ASP A 21 -24.59 -17.64 -12.82
N ALA A 22 -23.73 -18.50 -12.29
CA ALA A 22 -23.31 -18.47 -10.88
C ALA A 22 -22.50 -17.19 -10.57
N LEU A 23 -21.60 -16.78 -11.47
CA LEU A 23 -20.85 -15.53 -11.35
C LEU A 23 -21.78 -14.32 -11.37
N LEU A 24 -22.69 -14.24 -12.35
CA LEU A 24 -23.65 -13.13 -12.47
C LEU A 24 -24.57 -13.02 -11.25
N GLN A 25 -24.97 -14.17 -10.67
CA GLN A 25 -25.74 -14.19 -9.43
C GLN A 25 -24.88 -13.72 -8.24
N ALA A 26 -23.65 -14.18 -8.12
CA ALA A 26 -22.73 -13.76 -7.04
C ALA A 26 -22.46 -12.25 -7.07
N LEU A 27 -22.36 -11.64 -8.25
CA LEU A 27 -22.20 -10.19 -8.40
C LEU A 27 -23.42 -9.38 -7.90
N GLN A 28 -24.54 -10.02 -7.62
CA GLN A 28 -25.76 -9.39 -7.08
C GLN A 28 -25.93 -9.66 -5.58
N THR A 29 -24.94 -10.23 -4.90
CA THR A 29 -24.97 -10.46 -3.45
C THR A 29 -24.13 -9.41 -2.70
N GLU A 30 -24.33 -9.28 -1.39
CA GLU A 30 -23.49 -8.41 -0.56
C GLU A 30 -22.02 -8.89 -0.56
N PRO A 31 -21.04 -7.97 -0.68
CA PRO A 31 -19.64 -8.33 -0.64
C PRO A 31 -19.20 -8.80 0.75
N SER A 32 -18.31 -9.78 0.81
CA SER A 32 -17.66 -10.16 2.06
C SER A 32 -16.78 -9.03 2.59
N VAL A 33 -16.66 -8.94 3.91
CA VAL A 33 -15.79 -7.96 4.56
C VAL A 33 -14.59 -8.67 5.15
N ALA A 34 -13.40 -8.16 4.88
CA ALA A 34 -12.17 -8.68 5.47
C ALA A 34 -11.23 -7.55 5.89
N VAL A 35 -10.37 -7.85 6.84
CA VAL A 35 -9.30 -6.96 7.32
C VAL A 35 -7.98 -7.71 7.31
N ARG A 36 -6.89 -6.97 7.18
CA ARG A 36 -5.55 -7.50 7.29
C ARG A 36 -4.82 -6.78 8.43
N VAL A 37 -4.35 -7.55 9.41
CA VAL A 37 -3.69 -7.05 10.62
C VAL A 37 -2.22 -6.71 10.32
N ASN A 38 -1.76 -5.57 10.78
CA ASN A 38 -0.35 -5.15 10.75
C ASN A 38 0.42 -5.85 11.87
N ARG A 39 1.09 -6.95 11.54
CA ARG A 39 1.81 -7.77 12.52
C ARG A 39 3.01 -7.07 13.18
N ARG A 40 3.42 -5.92 12.69
CA ARG A 40 4.46 -5.07 13.31
C ARG A 40 3.90 -4.18 14.41
N LYS A 41 2.57 -4.00 14.47
CA LYS A 41 1.89 -3.15 15.45
C LYS A 41 0.92 -3.91 16.35
N ALA A 42 0.24 -4.93 15.83
CA ALA A 42 -0.75 -5.69 16.57
C ALA A 42 -0.64 -7.19 16.28
N MET A 43 -1.12 -8.00 17.21
CA MET A 43 -1.26 -9.44 16.97
C MET A 43 -2.63 -9.73 16.34
N PRO A 44 -2.72 -10.58 15.32
CA PRO A 44 -4.00 -11.06 14.82
C PRO A 44 -4.77 -11.74 15.97
N PRO A 45 -6.06 -11.44 16.17
CA PRO A 45 -6.88 -12.17 17.13
C PRO A 45 -7.01 -13.63 16.68
N ALA A 46 -7.29 -14.51 17.64
CA ALA A 46 -7.69 -15.88 17.32
C ALA A 46 -9.03 -15.81 16.56
N THR A 47 -9.10 -16.50 15.41
CA THR A 47 -10.29 -16.50 14.57
C THR A 47 -10.51 -17.88 13.97
N ASP A 48 -11.76 -18.27 13.82
CA ASP A 48 -12.18 -19.47 13.10
C ASP A 48 -12.39 -19.19 11.59
N ASP A 49 -12.23 -17.94 11.15
CA ASP A 49 -12.49 -17.51 9.78
C ASP A 49 -11.32 -16.74 9.15
N PRO A 50 -10.13 -17.37 9.03
CA PRO A 50 -8.96 -16.75 8.43
C PRO A 50 -9.08 -16.67 6.91
N VAL A 51 -8.39 -15.70 6.28
CA VAL A 51 -8.17 -15.70 4.83
C VAL A 51 -7.09 -16.73 4.50
N ALA A 52 -7.44 -17.80 3.80
CA ALA A 52 -6.59 -18.98 3.61
C ALA A 52 -5.21 -18.69 3.00
N TRP A 53 -5.10 -17.70 2.12
CA TRP A 53 -3.85 -17.30 1.47
C TRP A 53 -3.14 -16.10 2.13
N CYS A 54 -3.63 -15.64 3.30
CA CYS A 54 -3.03 -14.50 4.00
C CYS A 54 -3.03 -14.71 5.51
N ARG A 55 -1.86 -14.97 6.11
CA ARG A 55 -1.72 -15.28 7.55
C ARG A 55 -2.22 -14.20 8.51
N SER A 56 -2.35 -12.97 8.05
CA SER A 56 -2.85 -11.82 8.83
C SER A 56 -4.23 -11.35 8.35
N GLY A 57 -4.83 -12.04 7.39
CA GLY A 57 -6.14 -11.76 6.85
C GLY A 57 -7.25 -12.47 7.63
N ILE A 58 -8.33 -11.74 7.93
CA ILE A 58 -9.46 -12.21 8.72
C ILE A 58 -10.73 -11.75 8.03
N TYR A 59 -11.70 -12.65 7.84
CA TYR A 59 -13.07 -12.27 7.48
C TYR A 59 -13.82 -11.77 8.70
N LEU A 60 -14.69 -10.79 8.48
CA LEU A 60 -15.61 -10.30 9.49
C LEU A 60 -17.03 -10.74 9.17
N ASP A 61 -17.83 -10.99 10.20
CA ASP A 61 -19.23 -11.37 10.12
C ASP A 61 -20.13 -10.27 9.52
N ALA A 62 -19.74 -8.99 9.78
CA ALA A 62 -20.45 -7.82 9.28
C ALA A 62 -19.50 -6.62 9.09
N ARG A 63 -19.96 -5.65 8.29
CA ARG A 63 -19.23 -4.39 8.10
C ARG A 63 -19.33 -3.54 9.36
N ARG A 64 -18.17 -3.16 9.93
CA ARG A 64 -18.06 -2.26 11.09
C ARG A 64 -18.00 -0.80 10.65
N GLN A 65 -18.19 0.12 11.58
CA GLN A 65 -17.97 1.55 11.37
C GLN A 65 -16.49 1.90 11.53
N PHE A 66 -15.64 1.37 10.66
CA PHE A 66 -14.18 1.42 10.73
C PHE A 66 -13.61 2.82 10.96
N THR A 67 -14.27 3.87 10.46
CA THR A 67 -13.85 5.26 10.62
C THR A 67 -13.74 5.67 12.10
N PHE A 68 -14.54 5.05 12.97
CA PHE A 68 -14.57 5.34 14.41
C PHE A 68 -13.74 4.36 15.24
N ASP A 69 -12.95 3.50 14.60
CA ASP A 69 -11.99 2.65 15.30
C ASP A 69 -10.62 3.33 15.36
N PRO A 70 -10.13 3.74 16.55
CA PRO A 70 -8.80 4.35 16.68
C PRO A 70 -7.66 3.44 16.20
N LEU A 71 -7.82 2.10 16.26
CA LEU A 71 -6.81 1.14 15.80
C LEU A 71 -6.63 1.17 14.28
N LEU A 72 -7.67 1.52 13.50
CA LEU A 72 -7.51 1.79 12.07
C LEU A 72 -6.57 2.99 11.85
N HIS A 73 -6.75 4.06 12.62
CA HIS A 73 -5.98 5.30 12.48
C HIS A 73 -4.54 5.17 12.98
N SER A 74 -4.27 4.25 13.89
CA SER A 74 -2.89 3.88 14.29
C SER A 74 -2.26 2.85 13.36
N GLY A 75 -2.98 2.39 12.32
CA GLY A 75 -2.48 1.45 11.32
C GLY A 75 -2.25 0.04 11.86
N CYS A 76 -3.02 -0.39 12.85
CA CYS A 76 -2.99 -1.76 13.37
C CYS A 76 -3.59 -2.76 12.40
N TYR A 77 -4.49 -2.33 11.53
CA TYR A 77 -5.07 -3.14 10.47
C TYR A 77 -5.46 -2.29 9.25
N TYR A 78 -5.74 -2.98 8.15
CA TYR A 78 -6.23 -2.40 6.89
C TYR A 78 -7.52 -3.13 6.48
N VAL A 79 -8.57 -2.39 6.11
CA VAL A 79 -9.79 -2.98 5.52
C VAL A 79 -9.49 -3.31 4.07
N GLN A 80 -9.42 -4.60 3.75
CA GLN A 80 -8.95 -5.06 2.44
C GLN A 80 -9.82 -6.22 1.95
N ASP A 81 -10.13 -6.21 0.65
CA ASP A 81 -10.70 -7.38 -0.02
C ASP A 81 -9.74 -8.58 0.07
N ALA A 82 -10.29 -9.74 0.41
CA ALA A 82 -9.52 -10.96 0.64
C ALA A 82 -8.73 -11.39 -0.62
N SER A 83 -9.32 -11.28 -1.82
CA SER A 83 -8.62 -11.63 -3.08
C SER A 83 -7.35 -10.79 -3.25
N SER A 84 -7.42 -9.50 -2.93
CA SER A 84 -6.27 -8.57 -3.01
C SER A 84 -5.14 -8.92 -2.05
N MET A 85 -5.40 -9.67 -0.98
CA MET A 85 -4.36 -10.14 -0.04
C MET A 85 -3.48 -11.24 -0.63
N PHE A 86 -3.86 -11.85 -1.77
CA PHE A 86 -3.11 -12.89 -2.45
C PHE A 86 -1.69 -12.43 -2.86
N ILE A 87 -1.49 -11.14 -3.05
CA ILE A 87 -0.15 -10.57 -3.28
C ILE A 87 0.87 -10.98 -2.20
N SER A 88 0.43 -11.13 -0.93
CA SER A 88 1.30 -11.59 0.16
C SER A 88 1.76 -13.02 -0.05
N HIS A 89 0.87 -13.90 -0.53
CA HIS A 89 1.18 -15.29 -0.85
C HIS A 89 2.18 -15.37 -2.02
N VAL A 90 1.94 -14.62 -3.08
CA VAL A 90 2.87 -14.54 -4.24
C VAL A 90 4.25 -14.08 -3.79
N LEU A 91 4.34 -12.97 -3.06
CA LEU A 91 5.60 -12.41 -2.60
C LEU A 91 6.37 -13.38 -1.68
N SER A 92 5.68 -14.14 -0.84
CA SER A 92 6.31 -15.14 0.03
C SER A 92 7.06 -16.24 -0.75
N GLN A 93 6.72 -16.47 -2.03
CA GLN A 93 7.36 -17.46 -2.89
C GLN A 93 8.44 -16.87 -3.80
N VAL A 94 8.31 -15.59 -4.19
CA VAL A 94 9.20 -15.02 -5.21
C VAL A 94 10.22 -14.00 -4.67
N ALA A 95 10.03 -13.44 -3.46
CA ALA A 95 10.90 -12.40 -2.95
C ALA A 95 12.24 -12.90 -2.38
N GLY A 96 12.35 -14.21 -2.12
CA GLY A 96 13.55 -14.78 -1.46
C GLY A 96 13.67 -14.33 0.00
N ASN A 97 14.90 -14.42 0.54
CA ASN A 97 15.17 -14.14 1.96
C ASN A 97 15.99 -12.86 2.19
N SER A 98 16.44 -12.20 1.14
CA SER A 98 17.25 -10.97 1.24
C SER A 98 16.42 -9.73 0.93
N PRO A 99 16.76 -8.57 1.52
CA PRO A 99 16.08 -7.31 1.22
C PRO A 99 16.08 -7.01 -0.28
N VAL A 100 14.94 -6.57 -0.79
CA VAL A 100 14.72 -6.25 -2.21
C VAL A 100 14.26 -4.79 -2.39
N ALA A 101 14.47 -4.26 -3.58
CA ALA A 101 13.82 -3.03 -4.05
C ALA A 101 12.52 -3.40 -4.78
N TYR A 102 11.39 -3.08 -4.15
CA TYR A 102 10.05 -3.36 -4.64
C TYR A 102 9.36 -2.08 -5.11
N LEU A 103 8.72 -2.12 -6.26
CA LEU A 103 7.86 -1.05 -6.77
C LEU A 103 6.42 -1.54 -6.88
N ASP A 104 5.50 -0.84 -6.23
CA ASP A 104 4.05 -0.90 -6.48
C ASP A 104 3.69 0.26 -7.40
N LEU A 105 3.39 -0.03 -8.67
CA LEU A 105 3.32 0.98 -9.73
C LEU A 105 2.01 1.77 -9.73
N CYS A 106 0.89 1.10 -9.43
CA CYS A 106 -0.47 1.67 -9.40
C CYS A 106 -1.09 1.43 -8.02
N ALA A 107 -0.46 2.01 -6.99
CA ALA A 107 -0.54 1.54 -5.62
C ALA A 107 -1.79 1.96 -4.84
N ALA A 108 -2.45 3.07 -5.23
CA ALA A 108 -3.56 3.59 -4.43
C ALA A 108 -4.79 2.66 -4.42
N PRO A 109 -5.42 2.53 -3.24
CA PRO A 109 -5.24 3.29 -2.01
C PRO A 109 -4.16 2.75 -1.03
N GLY A 110 -3.43 1.65 -1.35
CA GLY A 110 -2.32 1.14 -0.54
C GLY A 110 -2.54 -0.25 0.07
N GLY A 111 -3.64 -0.93 -0.26
CA GLY A 111 -3.92 -2.27 0.26
C GLY A 111 -2.87 -3.30 -0.15
N LYS A 112 -2.53 -3.38 -1.45
CA LYS A 112 -1.49 -4.27 -1.97
C LYS A 112 -0.08 -3.83 -1.52
N THR A 113 0.18 -2.50 -1.45
CA THR A 113 1.43 -1.95 -0.92
C THR A 113 1.70 -2.40 0.51
N THR A 114 0.72 -2.22 1.40
CA THR A 114 0.86 -2.60 2.82
C THR A 114 0.92 -4.11 3.00
N ALA A 115 0.23 -4.88 2.14
CA ALA A 115 0.36 -6.34 2.10
C ALA A 115 1.77 -6.78 1.66
N ALA A 116 2.35 -6.09 0.68
CA ALA A 116 3.73 -6.34 0.25
C ALA A 116 4.74 -6.04 1.36
N ILE A 117 4.59 -4.95 2.10
CA ILE A 117 5.44 -4.62 3.26
C ILE A 117 5.50 -5.77 4.27
N ASP A 118 4.37 -6.45 4.50
CA ASP A 118 4.30 -7.54 5.49
C ASP A 118 4.91 -8.86 4.96
N ALA A 119 4.94 -9.03 3.64
CA ALA A 119 5.39 -10.26 2.99
C ALA A 119 6.86 -10.22 2.54
N LEU A 120 7.39 -9.03 2.31
CA LEU A 120 8.78 -8.85 1.87
C LEU A 120 9.77 -9.06 3.02
N PRO A 121 11.00 -9.51 2.74
CA PRO A 121 12.07 -9.59 3.74
C PRO A 121 12.30 -8.24 4.44
N ASP A 122 12.61 -8.31 5.74
CA ASP A 122 12.92 -7.10 6.52
C ASP A 122 14.07 -6.32 5.91
N GLY A 123 13.95 -4.99 5.94
CA GLY A 123 14.91 -4.09 5.32
C GLY A 123 14.71 -3.86 3.82
N SER A 124 13.69 -4.45 3.19
CA SER A 124 13.35 -4.16 1.78
C SER A 124 12.90 -2.71 1.60
N LEU A 125 13.28 -2.09 0.48
CA LEU A 125 12.75 -0.78 0.08
C LEU A 125 11.43 -0.94 -0.67
N VAL A 126 10.39 -0.28 -0.20
CA VAL A 126 9.09 -0.26 -0.88
C VAL A 126 8.85 1.12 -1.48
N VAL A 127 8.72 1.17 -2.79
CA VAL A 127 8.33 2.36 -3.55
C VAL A 127 6.90 2.18 -4.00
N ALA A 128 6.01 3.08 -3.60
CA ALA A 128 4.60 3.05 -3.98
C ALA A 128 4.25 4.27 -4.83
N ASN A 129 3.77 4.04 -6.03
CA ASN A 129 3.46 5.09 -6.99
C ASN A 129 1.97 5.15 -7.31
N GLU A 130 1.48 6.35 -7.53
CA GLU A 130 0.14 6.59 -8.06
C GLU A 130 0.14 7.82 -8.95
N ILE A 131 -0.44 7.72 -10.14
CA ILE A 131 -0.48 8.81 -11.12
C ILE A 131 -1.52 9.87 -10.75
N ASP A 132 -2.68 9.46 -10.20
CA ASP A 132 -3.70 10.39 -9.73
C ASP A 132 -3.26 11.05 -8.43
N SER A 133 -3.20 12.38 -8.43
CA SER A 133 -2.67 13.15 -7.30
C SER A 133 -3.55 13.07 -6.04
N ARG A 134 -4.88 12.89 -6.16
CA ARG A 134 -5.79 12.76 -5.02
C ARG A 134 -5.66 11.37 -4.41
N ARG A 135 -5.64 10.34 -5.25
CA ARG A 135 -5.42 8.95 -4.82
C ARG A 135 -4.03 8.76 -4.20
N ALA A 136 -3.00 9.45 -4.73
CA ALA A 136 -1.64 9.43 -4.18
C ALA A 136 -1.57 10.00 -2.75
N GLN A 137 -2.41 10.99 -2.38
CA GLN A 137 -2.50 11.45 -0.98
C GLN A 137 -3.12 10.42 -0.05
N ILE A 138 -4.13 9.67 -0.52
CA ILE A 138 -4.74 8.57 0.24
C ILE A 138 -3.71 7.44 0.43
N LEU A 139 -2.96 7.10 -0.61
CA LEU A 139 -1.85 6.15 -0.53
C LEU A 139 -0.82 6.57 0.51
N ARG A 140 -0.38 7.84 0.45
CA ARG A 140 0.58 8.40 1.43
C ARG A 140 0.05 8.28 2.86
N GLU A 141 -1.21 8.62 3.11
CA GLU A 141 -1.85 8.49 4.42
C GLU A 141 -1.78 7.03 4.93
N ASN A 142 -2.19 6.07 4.10
CA ASN A 142 -2.22 4.66 4.47
C ASN A 142 -0.81 4.08 4.69
N VAL A 143 0.17 4.46 3.88
CA VAL A 143 1.57 4.06 4.07
C VAL A 143 2.16 4.66 5.36
N VAL A 144 1.86 5.92 5.67
CA VAL A 144 2.27 6.55 6.93
C VAL A 144 1.64 5.86 8.13
N LYS A 145 0.33 5.57 8.10
CA LYS A 145 -0.36 4.83 9.16
C LYS A 145 0.23 3.43 9.35
N TRP A 146 0.62 2.76 8.26
CA TRP A 146 1.26 1.44 8.32
C TRP A 146 2.58 1.48 9.07
N GLY A 147 3.35 2.56 8.93
CA GLY A 147 4.50 2.88 9.77
C GLY A 147 5.81 2.18 9.42
N TYR A 148 5.92 1.53 8.27
CA TYR A 148 7.16 0.89 7.83
C TYR A 148 8.22 1.94 7.44
N PRO A 149 9.47 1.87 7.96
CA PRO A 149 10.44 2.95 7.81
C PRO A 149 11.07 3.07 6.42
N HIS A 150 11.05 2.00 5.61
CA HIS A 150 11.74 1.95 4.32
C HIS A 150 10.76 2.12 3.15
N CYS A 151 9.97 3.20 3.20
CA CYS A 151 8.97 3.52 2.17
C CYS A 151 9.29 4.83 1.46
N VAL A 152 8.97 4.86 0.17
CA VAL A 152 8.90 6.08 -0.66
C VAL A 152 7.55 6.08 -1.36
N VAL A 153 6.81 7.18 -1.28
CA VAL A 153 5.58 7.38 -2.06
C VAL A 153 5.83 8.40 -3.16
N THR A 154 5.47 8.05 -4.38
CA THR A 154 5.62 8.92 -5.57
C THR A 154 4.28 9.20 -6.25
N ASN A 155 4.22 10.35 -6.95
CA ASN A 155 3.10 10.71 -7.80
C ASN A 155 3.64 11.00 -9.20
N SER A 156 3.73 9.97 -10.03
CA SER A 156 4.39 10.06 -11.33
C SER A 156 3.81 9.08 -12.33
N ASP A 157 3.98 9.40 -13.60
CA ASP A 157 3.68 8.51 -14.72
C ASP A 157 4.69 7.35 -14.79
N ALA A 158 4.24 6.19 -15.31
CA ALA A 158 5.06 4.99 -15.48
C ALA A 158 6.31 5.24 -16.34
N SER A 159 6.18 6.05 -17.39
CA SER A 159 7.29 6.39 -18.31
C SER A 159 8.43 7.15 -17.60
N ARG A 160 8.12 7.90 -16.54
CA ARG A 160 9.15 8.53 -15.71
C ARG A 160 9.89 7.52 -14.86
N LEU A 161 9.15 6.61 -14.20
CA LEU A 161 9.72 5.56 -13.37
C LEU A 161 10.51 4.55 -14.21
N GLY A 162 10.11 4.30 -15.45
CA GLY A 162 10.84 3.50 -16.43
C GLY A 162 12.29 3.98 -16.66
N LYS A 163 12.58 5.27 -16.44
CA LYS A 163 13.95 5.83 -16.54
C LYS A 163 14.86 5.43 -15.38
N LEU A 164 14.33 4.79 -14.36
CA LEU A 164 15.09 4.18 -13.27
C LEU A 164 15.65 2.80 -13.69
N TYR A 165 16.41 2.75 -14.77
CA TYR A 165 16.90 1.50 -15.36
C TYR A 165 17.42 0.52 -14.32
N GLU A 166 16.95 -0.74 -14.40
CA GLU A 166 17.39 -1.88 -13.58
C GLU A 166 17.41 -1.55 -12.07
N ALA A 167 16.41 -0.81 -11.60
CA ALA A 167 16.37 -0.33 -10.22
C ALA A 167 15.67 -1.30 -9.27
N PHE A 168 14.69 -2.06 -9.75
CA PHE A 168 13.80 -2.85 -8.93
C PHE A 168 13.98 -4.35 -9.16
N ASP A 169 13.99 -5.09 -8.07
CA ASP A 169 13.99 -6.56 -8.08
C ASP A 169 12.61 -7.10 -8.40
N ILE A 170 11.58 -6.42 -7.89
CA ILE A 170 10.18 -6.78 -8.09
C ILE A 170 9.39 -5.52 -8.46
N VAL A 171 8.57 -5.60 -9.48
CA VAL A 171 7.57 -4.60 -9.85
C VAL A 171 6.20 -5.25 -9.81
N ALA A 172 5.28 -4.73 -8.99
CA ALA A 172 3.87 -5.08 -9.01
C ALA A 172 3.06 -3.96 -9.65
N ALA A 173 2.11 -4.32 -10.48
CA ALA A 173 1.24 -3.38 -11.16
C ALA A 173 -0.20 -3.88 -11.12
N ASP A 174 -0.99 -3.28 -10.22
CA ASP A 174 -2.44 -3.41 -10.20
C ASP A 174 -3.01 -2.45 -11.23
N MET A 175 -3.17 -2.94 -12.45
CA MET A 175 -3.37 -2.10 -13.62
C MET A 175 -4.72 -1.36 -13.59
N PRO A 176 -4.78 -0.12 -14.08
CA PRO A 176 -6.06 0.51 -14.37
C PRO A 176 -6.81 -0.36 -15.38
N CYS A 177 -8.03 -0.76 -15.03
CA CYS A 177 -8.81 -1.74 -15.77
C CYS A 177 -10.30 -1.33 -15.87
N SER A 178 -11.08 -2.08 -16.64
CA SER A 178 -12.53 -1.83 -16.82
C SER A 178 -13.36 -2.05 -15.54
N GLY A 179 -12.79 -2.66 -14.50
CA GLY A 179 -13.37 -2.73 -13.17
C GLY A 179 -14.57 -3.65 -13.02
N GLU A 180 -14.67 -4.71 -13.83
CA GLU A 180 -15.80 -5.64 -13.80
C GLU A 180 -16.02 -6.29 -12.43
N GLY A 181 -14.95 -6.57 -11.67
CA GLY A 181 -15.00 -7.05 -10.31
C GLY A 181 -15.51 -6.03 -9.28
N MET A 182 -15.59 -4.74 -9.65
CA MET A 182 -16.13 -3.69 -8.79
C MET A 182 -17.66 -3.54 -8.93
N MET A 183 -18.28 -4.11 -9.96
CA MET A 183 -19.72 -3.97 -10.25
C MET A 183 -20.62 -4.46 -9.11
N ARG A 184 -20.10 -5.32 -8.23
CA ARG A 184 -20.80 -5.83 -7.05
C ARG A 184 -21.05 -4.74 -5.98
N LYS A 185 -20.25 -3.70 -5.93
CA LYS A 185 -20.26 -2.69 -4.85
C LYS A 185 -20.26 -1.25 -5.32
N ASP A 186 -20.17 -1.04 -6.63
CA ASP A 186 -20.06 0.29 -7.23
C ASP A 186 -20.96 0.38 -8.47
N ASP A 187 -22.12 1.02 -8.31
CA ASP A 187 -23.07 1.26 -9.40
C ASP A 187 -22.48 2.13 -10.51
N GLU A 188 -21.46 2.96 -10.19
CA GLU A 188 -20.75 3.76 -11.19
C GLU A 188 -19.90 2.87 -12.12
N ALA A 189 -19.27 1.82 -11.58
CA ALA A 189 -18.55 0.84 -12.39
C ALA A 189 -19.47 0.13 -13.39
N VAL A 190 -20.71 -0.17 -12.97
CA VAL A 190 -21.74 -0.74 -13.87
C VAL A 190 -22.12 0.26 -14.97
N ALA A 191 -22.32 1.53 -14.62
CA ALA A 191 -22.77 2.57 -15.55
C ALA A 191 -21.71 2.96 -16.58
N GLN A 192 -20.43 2.90 -16.21
CA GLN A 192 -19.29 3.28 -17.07
C GLN A 192 -18.82 2.14 -17.99
N TRP A 193 -19.14 0.91 -17.67
CA TRP A 193 -18.62 -0.25 -18.39
C TRP A 193 -19.16 -0.33 -19.84
N THR A 194 -18.24 -0.50 -20.78
CA THR A 194 -18.54 -0.75 -22.20
C THR A 194 -17.44 -1.62 -22.81
N PRO A 195 -17.69 -2.36 -23.91
CA PRO A 195 -16.62 -3.06 -24.64
C PRO A 195 -15.48 -2.12 -25.10
N ALA A 196 -15.80 -0.89 -25.49
CA ALA A 196 -14.79 0.10 -25.86
C ALA A 196 -13.89 0.50 -24.69
N LEU A 197 -14.43 0.58 -23.46
CA LEU A 197 -13.62 0.80 -22.24
C LEU A 197 -12.65 -0.35 -22.01
N VAL A 198 -13.08 -1.60 -22.19
CA VAL A 198 -12.22 -2.78 -22.08
C VAL A 198 -11.02 -2.68 -23.04
N GLU A 199 -11.27 -2.35 -24.32
CA GLU A 199 -10.22 -2.19 -25.33
C GLU A 199 -9.24 -1.04 -24.98
N GLN A 200 -9.76 0.09 -24.51
CA GLN A 200 -8.95 1.24 -24.07
C GLN A 200 -8.06 0.87 -22.86
N CYS A 201 -8.62 0.16 -21.88
CA CYS A 201 -7.88 -0.31 -20.71
C CYS A 201 -6.77 -1.30 -21.12
N ALA A 202 -7.06 -2.28 -21.97
CA ALA A 202 -6.08 -3.24 -22.47
C ALA A 202 -4.93 -2.57 -23.23
N ALA A 203 -5.23 -1.56 -24.07
CA ALA A 203 -4.20 -0.77 -24.74
C ALA A 203 -3.33 0.01 -23.74
N ARG A 204 -3.95 0.66 -22.76
CA ARG A 204 -3.25 1.42 -21.71
C ARG A 204 -2.36 0.54 -20.84
N GLN A 205 -2.80 -0.67 -20.51
CA GLN A 205 -2.02 -1.65 -19.76
C GLN A 205 -0.75 -2.06 -20.48
N ARG A 206 -0.82 -2.26 -21.83
CA ARG A 206 0.36 -2.55 -22.65
C ARG A 206 1.36 -1.40 -22.66
N GLU A 207 0.91 -0.16 -22.74
CA GLU A 207 1.77 1.02 -22.64
C GLU A 207 2.48 1.06 -21.29
N ILE A 208 1.72 0.97 -20.19
CA ILE A 208 2.25 1.02 -18.81
C ILE A 208 3.29 -0.10 -18.60
N ALA A 209 2.99 -1.33 -19.03
CA ALA A 209 3.90 -2.46 -18.90
C ALA A 209 5.20 -2.23 -19.69
N SER A 210 5.09 -1.72 -20.94
CA SER A 210 6.25 -1.41 -21.78
C SER A 210 7.11 -0.31 -21.18
N ASP A 211 6.49 0.74 -20.66
CA ASP A 211 7.18 1.89 -20.06
C ASP A 211 7.99 1.47 -18.83
N ILE A 212 7.41 0.65 -17.94
CA ILE A 212 8.05 0.28 -16.70
C ILE A 212 9.06 -0.86 -16.84
N TRP A 213 9.01 -1.63 -17.93
CA TRP A 213 9.83 -2.83 -18.14
C TRP A 213 11.33 -2.59 -17.98
N GLN A 214 11.80 -1.39 -18.35
CA GLN A 214 13.22 -1.03 -18.23
C GLN A 214 13.68 -0.81 -16.79
N ALA A 215 12.76 -0.47 -15.88
CA ALA A 215 13.08 -0.28 -14.47
C ALA A 215 13.23 -1.61 -13.70
N LEU A 216 12.68 -2.69 -14.23
CA LEU A 216 12.86 -4.04 -13.70
C LEU A 216 14.24 -4.57 -14.06
N LYS A 217 14.96 -5.13 -13.08
CA LYS A 217 16.25 -5.80 -13.29
C LYS A 217 16.10 -7.02 -14.19
N PRO A 218 17.13 -7.40 -14.96
CA PRO A 218 17.18 -8.75 -15.57
C PRO A 218 17.03 -9.81 -14.47
N GLY A 219 16.24 -10.86 -14.70
CA GLY A 219 15.88 -11.88 -13.71
C GLY A 219 14.85 -11.41 -12.67
N GLY A 220 14.46 -10.15 -12.68
CA GLY A 220 13.47 -9.58 -11.77
C GLY A 220 12.05 -10.06 -12.05
N ILE A 221 11.18 -9.90 -11.06
CA ILE A 221 9.79 -10.38 -11.08
C ILE A 221 8.83 -9.24 -11.40
N PHE A 222 7.93 -9.47 -12.35
CA PHE A 222 6.80 -8.59 -12.62
C PHE A 222 5.50 -9.28 -12.21
N ILE A 223 4.75 -8.65 -11.30
CA ILE A 223 3.45 -9.13 -10.82
C ILE A 223 2.38 -8.27 -11.46
N TYR A 224 1.60 -8.86 -12.34
CA TYR A 224 0.48 -8.22 -13.03
C TYR A 224 -0.82 -8.55 -12.32
N SER A 225 -1.69 -7.56 -12.09
CA SER A 225 -3.05 -7.79 -11.57
C SER A 225 -4.06 -6.80 -12.13
N THR A 226 -5.32 -7.23 -12.17
CA THR A 226 -6.50 -6.41 -12.49
C THR A 226 -7.66 -6.82 -11.59
N CYS A 227 -8.67 -5.96 -11.48
CA CYS A 227 -9.95 -6.30 -10.87
C CYS A 227 -11.05 -6.51 -11.93
N THR A 228 -10.75 -7.23 -13.00
CA THR A 228 -11.69 -7.49 -14.10
C THR A 228 -11.70 -8.96 -14.50
N PHE A 229 -12.70 -9.40 -15.25
CA PHE A 229 -12.87 -10.80 -15.63
C PHE A 229 -12.54 -11.05 -17.10
N ASN A 230 -12.60 -10.05 -17.98
CA ASN A 230 -12.43 -10.24 -19.42
C ASN A 230 -11.01 -10.70 -19.77
N ARG A 231 -10.92 -11.41 -20.90
CA ARG A 231 -9.67 -11.97 -21.38
C ARG A 231 -8.69 -10.92 -21.92
N ALA A 232 -9.23 -9.85 -22.56
CA ALA A 232 -8.40 -8.83 -23.22
C ALA A 232 -7.46 -8.10 -22.26
N GLU A 233 -7.92 -7.88 -21.03
CA GLU A 233 -7.17 -7.25 -19.96
C GLU A 233 -6.41 -8.27 -19.08
N ASN A 234 -6.65 -9.56 -19.24
CA ASN A 234 -6.09 -10.63 -18.42
C ASN A 234 -5.14 -11.51 -19.21
N GLU A 235 -5.60 -12.64 -19.75
CA GLU A 235 -4.72 -13.62 -20.44
C GLU A 235 -4.01 -13.05 -21.66
N ASP A 236 -4.68 -12.19 -22.45
CA ASP A 236 -4.07 -11.57 -23.62
C ASP A 236 -2.97 -10.58 -23.24
N MET A 237 -3.01 -10.01 -22.02
CA MET A 237 -1.91 -9.23 -21.48
C MET A 237 -0.72 -10.11 -21.09
N ILE A 238 -0.94 -11.32 -20.55
CA ILE A 238 0.16 -12.23 -20.25
C ILE A 238 0.81 -12.71 -21.55
N ASP A 239 0.00 -13.02 -22.57
CA ASP A 239 0.52 -13.33 -23.92
C ASP A 239 1.40 -12.18 -24.47
N PHE A 240 0.97 -10.92 -24.30
CA PHE A 240 1.77 -9.74 -24.65
C PHE A 240 3.09 -9.67 -23.88
N LEU A 241 3.09 -9.85 -22.54
CA LEU A 241 4.30 -9.83 -21.73
C LEU A 241 5.30 -10.90 -22.18
N VAL A 242 4.81 -12.11 -22.49
CA VAL A 242 5.65 -13.22 -22.92
C VAL A 242 6.18 -13.00 -24.33
N ARG A 243 5.30 -12.71 -25.31
CA ARG A 243 5.70 -12.65 -26.72
C ARG A 243 6.36 -11.35 -27.13
N SER A 244 5.92 -10.23 -26.56
CA SER A 244 6.42 -8.90 -26.99
C SER A 244 7.54 -8.38 -26.09
N LEU A 245 7.50 -8.66 -24.76
CA LEU A 245 8.53 -8.24 -23.82
C LEU A 245 9.51 -9.36 -23.45
N GLY A 246 9.31 -10.57 -23.95
CA GLY A 246 10.20 -11.71 -23.73
C GLY A 246 10.20 -12.20 -22.27
N ALA A 247 9.08 -12.06 -21.58
CA ALA A 247 8.97 -12.51 -20.19
C ALA A 247 8.82 -14.04 -20.09
N GLU A 248 9.27 -14.62 -19.00
CA GLU A 248 9.06 -16.03 -18.65
C GLU A 248 7.95 -16.13 -17.60
N PRO A 249 6.89 -16.92 -17.84
CA PRO A 249 5.85 -17.15 -16.83
C PRO A 249 6.43 -17.85 -15.59
N VAL A 250 5.97 -17.42 -14.41
CA VAL A 250 6.35 -18.02 -13.12
C VAL A 250 5.10 -18.63 -12.50
N ASP A 251 5.18 -19.92 -12.20
CA ASP A 251 4.11 -20.59 -11.48
C ASP A 251 4.21 -20.32 -9.96
N ILE A 252 3.06 -20.14 -9.34
CA ILE A 252 2.91 -19.94 -7.89
C ILE A 252 2.11 -21.11 -7.34
N VAL A 253 2.66 -21.80 -6.37
CA VAL A 253 1.98 -22.91 -5.72
C VAL A 253 0.79 -22.35 -4.91
N SER A 254 -0.39 -22.85 -5.19
CA SER A 254 -1.63 -22.52 -4.46
C SER A 254 -2.37 -23.81 -4.07
N ASP A 255 -3.08 -23.77 -2.94
CA ASP A 255 -3.87 -24.91 -2.49
C ASP A 255 -5.16 -24.98 -3.35
N PRO A 256 -5.47 -26.12 -3.97
CA PRO A 256 -6.70 -26.31 -4.75
C PRO A 256 -7.99 -26.05 -3.96
N SER A 257 -7.97 -26.22 -2.65
CA SER A 257 -9.12 -26.00 -1.78
C SER A 257 -9.52 -24.52 -1.65
N TRP A 258 -8.67 -23.59 -2.10
CA TRP A 258 -8.96 -22.15 -2.04
C TRP A 258 -10.00 -21.69 -3.08
N GLY A 259 -10.34 -22.55 -4.04
CA GLY A 259 -11.32 -22.21 -5.08
C GLY A 259 -10.81 -21.16 -6.10
N ILE A 260 -9.49 -20.95 -6.18
CA ILE A 260 -8.90 -20.01 -7.14
C ILE A 260 -8.92 -20.67 -8.53
N HIS A 261 -9.62 -20.05 -9.46
CA HIS A 261 -9.70 -20.55 -10.83
C HIS A 261 -8.40 -20.27 -11.60
N LYS A 262 -8.03 -21.15 -12.49
CA LYS A 262 -6.89 -20.95 -13.41
C LYS A 262 -7.28 -20.02 -14.57
N GLY A 263 -6.30 -19.64 -15.39
CA GLY A 263 -6.54 -18.88 -16.59
C GLY A 263 -7.45 -19.60 -17.59
N VAL A 264 -8.17 -18.85 -18.40
CA VAL A 264 -9.07 -19.37 -19.44
C VAL A 264 -8.36 -19.35 -20.79
N ASP A 265 -8.34 -20.50 -21.50
CA ASP A 265 -7.73 -20.66 -22.84
C ASP A 265 -6.31 -20.08 -22.94
N THR A 266 -5.49 -20.34 -21.95
CA THR A 266 -4.09 -19.88 -21.91
C THR A 266 -3.17 -21.01 -21.45
N PRO A 267 -1.95 -21.13 -22.02
CA PRO A 267 -0.95 -22.07 -21.52
C PRO A 267 -0.19 -21.53 -20.30
N TYR A 268 -0.42 -20.26 -19.91
CA TYR A 268 0.35 -19.60 -18.87
C TYR A 268 -0.31 -19.73 -17.49
N PRO A 269 0.47 -19.88 -16.40
CA PRO A 269 -0.08 -19.89 -15.06
C PRO A 269 -0.68 -18.52 -14.70
N CYS A 270 -1.94 -18.51 -14.35
CA CYS A 270 -2.70 -17.34 -13.94
C CYS A 270 -3.66 -17.73 -12.82
N PHE A 271 -4.10 -16.75 -12.05
CA PHE A 271 -5.00 -16.89 -10.91
C PHE A 271 -6.19 -15.96 -11.08
N ARG A 272 -7.39 -16.54 -11.09
CA ARG A 272 -8.65 -15.81 -11.16
C ARG A 272 -9.44 -16.02 -9.88
N PHE A 273 -9.70 -14.95 -9.18
CA PHE A 273 -10.62 -14.92 -8.06
C PHE A 273 -12.00 -14.56 -8.58
N MET A 274 -12.90 -15.49 -8.43
CA MET A 274 -14.29 -15.38 -8.92
C MET A 274 -15.23 -15.35 -7.72
N PRO A 275 -16.11 -14.34 -7.58
CA PRO A 275 -16.99 -14.20 -6.42
C PRO A 275 -17.91 -15.40 -6.12
N HIS A 276 -18.18 -16.26 -7.10
CA HIS A 276 -18.97 -17.48 -6.90
C HIS A 276 -18.14 -18.67 -6.39
N LEU A 277 -16.81 -18.59 -6.46
CA LEU A 277 -15.88 -19.65 -6.01
C LEU A 277 -15.10 -19.24 -4.77
N THR A 278 -14.79 -17.95 -4.61
CA THR A 278 -14.01 -17.41 -3.51
C THR A 278 -14.76 -16.34 -2.75
N ARG A 279 -14.53 -16.25 -1.44
CA ARG A 279 -15.08 -15.18 -0.61
C ARG A 279 -14.26 -13.90 -0.81
N GLY A 280 -14.48 -13.19 -1.91
CA GLY A 280 -13.79 -11.94 -2.25
C GLY A 280 -14.40 -11.32 -3.49
N GLU A 281 -13.79 -10.23 -3.93
CA GLU A 281 -14.12 -9.58 -5.19
C GLU A 281 -13.34 -10.21 -6.36
N GLY A 282 -13.65 -9.78 -7.57
CA GLY A 282 -12.90 -10.18 -8.76
C GLY A 282 -11.45 -9.72 -8.70
N LEU A 283 -10.53 -10.65 -8.93
CA LEU A 283 -9.11 -10.35 -9.12
C LEU A 283 -8.54 -11.32 -10.17
N PHE A 284 -7.72 -10.79 -11.05
CA PHE A 284 -6.79 -11.56 -11.86
C PHE A 284 -5.37 -11.26 -11.41
N MET A 285 -4.52 -12.30 -11.33
CA MET A 285 -3.10 -12.12 -11.04
C MET A 285 -2.26 -13.12 -11.84
N ALA A 286 -1.16 -12.64 -12.38
CA ALA A 286 -0.13 -13.48 -13.00
C ALA A 286 1.27 -12.96 -12.65
N VAL A 287 2.24 -13.85 -12.67
CA VAL A 287 3.62 -13.55 -12.33
C VAL A 287 4.51 -13.94 -13.50
N VAL A 288 5.39 -13.01 -13.90
CA VAL A 288 6.37 -13.28 -14.94
C VAL A 288 7.76 -12.81 -14.48
N ARG A 289 8.80 -13.40 -15.05
CA ARG A 289 10.21 -13.03 -14.85
C ARG A 289 10.74 -12.33 -16.09
N LYS A 290 11.48 -11.27 -15.91
CA LYS A 290 12.24 -10.63 -17.00
C LYS A 290 13.46 -11.49 -17.32
N ASN A 291 13.63 -11.83 -18.59
CA ASN A 291 14.77 -12.61 -19.07
C ASN A 291 16.11 -11.92 -18.79
N GLY A 292 17.15 -12.72 -18.58
CA GLY A 292 18.52 -12.29 -18.35
C GLY A 292 18.98 -12.48 -16.92
N GLU A 293 20.28 -12.51 -16.73
CA GLU A 293 20.92 -12.55 -15.41
C GLU A 293 21.35 -11.13 -15.01
N TYR A 294 21.03 -10.75 -13.80
CA TYR A 294 21.52 -9.49 -13.23
C TYR A 294 23.00 -9.67 -12.85
N ALA A 295 23.91 -9.12 -13.66
CA ALA A 295 25.29 -8.97 -13.28
C ALA A 295 25.41 -7.68 -12.44
N GLU A 296 25.76 -7.82 -11.17
CA GLU A 296 26.06 -6.68 -10.31
C GLU A 296 27.19 -5.85 -10.98
N LYS A 297 26.82 -4.77 -11.63
CA LYS A 297 27.81 -3.84 -12.21
C LYS A 297 28.52 -3.21 -11.02
N GLU A 298 29.83 -3.53 -10.85
CA GLU A 298 30.67 -2.77 -9.92
C GLU A 298 30.41 -1.28 -10.17
N THR A 299 29.80 -0.63 -9.20
CA THR A 299 29.54 0.80 -9.26
C THR A 299 30.89 1.47 -9.34
N LYS A 300 31.33 1.83 -10.56
CA LYS A 300 32.46 2.77 -10.72
C LYS A 300 32.09 3.97 -9.88
N LYS A 301 32.85 4.17 -8.79
CA LYS A 301 32.71 5.32 -7.90
C LYS A 301 32.69 6.55 -8.81
N ASP A 302 31.53 7.10 -9.04
CA ASP A 302 31.35 8.32 -9.80
C ASP A 302 32.10 9.41 -9.01
N LYS A 303 33.30 9.79 -9.50
CA LYS A 303 34.13 10.82 -8.89
C LYS A 303 33.55 12.23 -9.05
N ASN A 304 32.34 12.32 -9.54
CA ASN A 304 31.57 13.55 -9.52
C ASN A 304 31.13 13.80 -8.07
N LYS A 305 31.90 14.58 -7.36
CA LYS A 305 31.52 15.23 -6.09
C LYS A 305 30.15 15.88 -6.33
N GLY A 306 29.07 15.12 -6.03
CA GLY A 306 27.73 15.64 -6.10
C GLY A 306 27.67 16.90 -5.25
N LYS A 307 27.30 18.01 -5.86
CA LYS A 307 26.86 19.19 -5.13
C LYS A 307 25.84 18.70 -4.11
N LYS A 308 26.23 18.72 -2.82
CA LYS A 308 25.30 18.52 -1.71
C LYS A 308 24.13 19.46 -1.97
N THR A 309 22.99 18.93 -2.37
CA THR A 309 21.73 19.64 -2.31
C THR A 309 21.40 19.80 -0.82
N SER A 310 22.15 20.70 -0.16
CA SER A 310 21.81 21.14 1.17
C SER A 310 20.54 21.96 1.02
N ALA A 311 19.41 21.43 1.50
CA ALA A 311 18.23 22.24 1.71
C ALA A 311 18.63 23.51 2.46
N LYS A 312 18.30 24.66 1.88
CA LYS A 312 18.51 25.96 2.52
C LYS A 312 17.72 25.94 3.83
N GLY A 313 18.40 25.84 4.96
CA GLY A 313 17.78 26.02 6.28
C GLY A 313 18.16 25.03 7.38
N VAL A 314 18.78 23.89 7.10
CA VAL A 314 19.05 22.83 8.12
C VAL A 314 20.53 22.64 8.41
N LYS A 315 21.37 23.66 8.18
CA LYS A 315 22.77 23.60 8.63
C LYS A 315 22.82 23.77 10.15
N GLY A 316 23.23 22.71 10.85
CA GLY A 316 23.55 22.76 12.28
C GLY A 316 22.44 22.39 13.25
N VAL A 317 21.31 21.85 12.79
CA VAL A 317 20.31 21.29 13.69
C VAL A 317 20.63 19.81 13.90
N GLU A 318 21.14 19.48 15.06
CA GLU A 318 21.33 18.10 15.49
C GLU A 318 19.96 17.47 15.81
N CYS A 319 19.61 16.43 15.05
CA CYS A 319 18.34 15.72 15.28
C CYS A 319 18.50 14.78 16.48
N PRO A 320 17.67 14.90 17.52
CA PRO A 320 17.71 13.98 18.65
C PRO A 320 17.52 12.51 18.21
N LYS A 321 17.98 11.57 19.03
CA LYS A 321 17.81 10.14 18.76
C LYS A 321 16.36 9.72 19.06
N TRP A 322 15.49 9.90 18.08
CA TRP A 322 14.06 9.59 18.20
C TRP A 322 13.66 8.22 17.64
N ILE A 323 14.54 7.59 16.85
CA ILE A 323 14.27 6.28 16.26
C ILE A 323 15.32 5.26 16.69
N ASP A 324 14.91 4.00 16.78
CA ASP A 324 15.80 2.88 17.02
C ASP A 324 16.72 2.68 15.82
N GLY A 325 17.99 2.31 16.09
CA GLY A 325 18.98 2.11 15.03
C GLY A 325 19.27 3.37 14.20
N GLN A 326 19.07 4.59 14.75
CA GLN A 326 19.24 5.85 14.00
C GLN A 326 20.59 5.97 13.29
N ASP A 327 21.62 5.31 13.80
CA ASP A 327 22.96 5.32 13.21
C ASP A 327 23.01 4.62 11.83
N ASP A 328 22.03 3.76 11.52
CA ASP A 328 21.86 3.11 10.20
C ASP A 328 21.09 3.97 9.19
N PHE A 329 20.59 5.11 9.64
CA PHE A 329 19.86 6.05 8.81
C PHE A 329 20.71 7.29 8.46
N SER A 330 20.50 7.82 7.28
CA SER A 330 20.91 9.15 6.88
C SER A 330 19.81 10.14 7.20
N ILE A 331 20.11 11.12 8.04
CA ILE A 331 19.18 12.20 8.39
C ILE A 331 19.36 13.34 7.39
N THR A 332 18.40 13.53 6.53
CA THR A 332 18.49 14.49 5.40
C THR A 332 17.19 15.25 5.24
N ALA A 333 17.27 16.48 4.79
CA ALA A 333 16.07 17.25 4.45
C ALA A 333 15.56 16.87 3.06
N TYR A 334 14.29 16.52 3.01
CA TYR A 334 13.49 16.36 1.79
C TYR A 334 12.33 17.33 1.88
N ASP A 335 12.20 18.22 0.89
CA ASP A 335 11.26 19.35 0.94
C ASP A 335 11.39 20.12 2.28
N ASP A 336 10.30 20.27 3.03
CA ASP A 336 10.26 20.99 4.32
C ASP A 336 10.47 20.08 5.54
N ALA A 337 10.71 18.79 5.34
CA ALA A 337 10.84 17.81 6.41
C ALA A 337 12.25 17.27 6.54
N ILE A 338 12.68 17.05 7.79
CA ILE A 338 13.86 16.26 8.11
C ILE A 338 13.42 14.80 8.12
N CYS A 339 14.01 14.00 7.23
CA CYS A 339 13.64 12.60 7.04
C CYS A 339 14.82 11.68 7.39
N ALA A 340 14.49 10.52 7.97
CA ALA A 340 15.43 9.42 8.13
C ALA A 340 15.24 8.41 6.98
N VAL A 341 16.31 8.18 6.22
CA VAL A 341 16.36 7.20 5.13
C VAL A 341 17.48 6.21 5.42
N ALA A 342 17.19 4.91 5.38
CA ALA A 342 18.22 3.91 5.60
C ALA A 342 19.39 4.09 4.64
N LYS A 343 20.61 4.04 5.15
CA LYS A 343 21.85 4.28 4.37
C LYS A 343 21.97 3.34 3.18
N ALA A 344 21.54 2.08 3.36
CA ALA A 344 21.51 1.08 2.28
C ALA A 344 20.64 1.49 1.09
N HIS A 345 19.57 2.24 1.32
CA HIS A 345 18.61 2.64 0.28
C HIS A 345 18.86 4.05 -0.28
N GLN A 346 19.70 4.84 0.38
CA GLN A 346 19.94 6.24 0.01
C GLN A 346 20.27 6.43 -1.48
N PRO A 347 21.15 5.63 -2.12
CA PRO A 347 21.48 5.83 -3.54
C PRO A 347 20.25 5.69 -4.46
N LEU A 348 19.39 4.71 -4.20
CA LEU A 348 18.18 4.51 -5.01
C LEU A 348 17.14 5.59 -4.71
N VAL A 349 16.94 5.95 -3.44
CA VAL A 349 16.02 7.02 -3.03
C VAL A 349 16.40 8.36 -3.67
N GLU A 350 17.69 8.70 -3.74
CA GLU A 350 18.16 9.90 -4.43
C GLU A 350 17.89 9.86 -5.95
N ARG A 351 18.04 8.68 -6.58
CA ARG A 351 17.68 8.50 -8.00
C ARG A 351 16.17 8.71 -8.21
N ILE A 352 15.35 8.15 -7.33
CA ILE A 352 13.88 8.30 -7.37
C ILE A 352 13.50 9.78 -7.22
N ALA A 353 14.02 10.47 -6.22
CA ALA A 353 13.72 11.88 -5.96
C ALA A 353 14.10 12.82 -7.11
N LYS A 354 15.10 12.45 -7.94
CA LYS A 354 15.48 13.20 -9.15
C LYS A 354 14.58 12.90 -10.35
N THR A 355 13.94 11.74 -10.37
CA THR A 355 13.19 11.22 -11.52
C THR A 355 11.68 11.42 -11.36
N ALA A 356 11.16 11.25 -10.16
CA ALA A 356 9.74 11.25 -9.83
C ALA A 356 9.41 12.31 -8.77
N LYS A 357 8.15 12.77 -8.76
CA LYS A 357 7.65 13.62 -7.69
C LYS A 357 7.40 12.77 -6.45
N THR A 358 8.17 12.99 -5.40
CA THR A 358 8.03 12.29 -4.11
C THR A 358 7.01 12.98 -3.21
N LEU A 359 6.20 12.20 -2.49
CA LEU A 359 5.23 12.65 -1.49
C LEU A 359 5.60 12.19 -0.08
N LEU A 360 6.37 11.11 0.02
CA LEU A 360 6.91 10.55 1.25
C LEU A 360 8.28 9.98 0.97
N THR A 361 9.25 10.23 1.86
CA THR A 361 10.61 9.68 1.76
C THR A 361 11.07 9.21 3.12
N GLY A 362 11.20 7.90 3.30
CA GLY A 362 11.57 7.29 4.59
C GLY A 362 10.63 7.73 5.72
N ILE A 363 11.20 8.07 6.88
CA ILE A 363 10.46 8.57 8.04
C ILE A 363 10.59 10.09 8.10
N PRO A 364 9.55 10.88 7.79
CA PRO A 364 9.51 12.30 8.12
C PRO A 364 9.53 12.47 9.64
N MET A 365 10.68 12.86 10.19
CA MET A 365 10.90 12.96 11.64
C MET A 365 10.41 14.29 12.20
N ALA A 366 10.80 15.39 11.57
CA ALA A 366 10.53 16.73 12.07
C ALA A 366 10.42 17.77 10.96
N GLN A 367 9.75 18.87 11.27
CA GLN A 367 9.84 20.12 10.52
C GLN A 367 10.55 21.16 11.37
N ALA A 368 11.56 21.83 10.80
CA ALA A 368 12.25 22.91 11.50
C ALA A 368 11.39 24.19 11.50
N LYS A 369 11.10 24.74 12.69
CA LYS A 369 10.43 26.04 12.89
C LYS A 369 11.32 26.95 13.72
N GLY A 370 12.10 27.77 13.06
CA GLY A 370 13.14 28.58 13.72
C GLY A 370 14.20 27.66 14.35
N ARG A 371 14.35 27.68 15.67
CA ARG A 371 15.24 26.79 16.42
C ARG A 371 14.58 25.50 16.91
N ASP A 372 13.26 25.40 16.79
CA ASP A 372 12.49 24.25 17.28
C ASP A 372 12.34 23.18 16.18
N LEU A 373 12.40 21.91 16.61
CA LEU A 373 12.01 20.75 15.81
C LEU A 373 10.60 20.35 16.20
N VAL A 374 9.67 20.46 15.24
CA VAL A 374 8.28 20.01 15.43
C VAL A 374 8.20 18.58 14.91
N PRO A 375 7.97 17.55 15.76
CA PRO A 375 7.85 16.17 15.32
C PRO A 375 6.70 16.02 14.34
N GLN A 376 6.94 15.24 13.28
CA GLN A 376 5.95 14.97 12.23
C GLN A 376 5.07 13.80 12.65
N HIS A 377 3.82 13.82 12.21
CA HIS A 377 2.87 12.74 12.49
C HIS A 377 3.39 11.37 12.05
N ALA A 378 4.07 11.28 10.91
CA ALA A 378 4.68 10.04 10.41
C ALA A 378 5.69 9.42 11.40
N LEU A 379 6.38 10.21 12.20
CA LEU A 379 7.28 9.71 13.24
C LEU A 379 6.51 8.93 14.31
N SER A 380 5.36 9.45 14.78
CA SER A 380 4.55 8.76 15.80
C SER A 380 3.95 7.44 15.29
N GLN A 381 3.74 7.33 13.98
CA GLN A 381 3.22 6.12 13.36
C GLN A 381 4.30 5.08 13.05
N SER A 382 5.58 5.51 12.98
CA SER A 382 6.67 4.62 12.62
C SER A 382 6.92 3.55 13.66
N VAL A 383 7.07 2.31 13.22
CA VAL A 383 7.50 1.19 14.09
C VAL A 383 8.94 1.34 14.58
N ALA A 384 9.70 2.27 14.00
CA ALA A 384 11.05 2.61 14.45
C ALA A 384 11.09 3.71 15.51
N LEU A 385 9.94 4.30 15.90
CA LEU A 385 9.93 5.29 16.98
C LEU A 385 10.42 4.67 18.30
N ARG A 386 11.43 5.25 18.92
CA ARG A 386 11.91 4.84 20.23
C ARG A 386 10.86 5.10 21.30
N GLN A 387 10.62 4.10 22.14
CA GLN A 387 9.58 4.17 23.19
C GLN A 387 9.82 5.30 24.21
N ASP A 388 11.08 5.63 24.48
CA ASP A 388 11.48 6.66 25.46
C ASP A 388 11.76 8.03 24.80
N ALA A 389 11.55 8.18 23.49
CA ALA A 389 11.84 9.43 22.78
C ALA A 389 10.89 10.58 23.17
N PHE A 390 9.68 10.26 23.55
CA PHE A 390 8.64 11.21 23.98
C PHE A 390 7.82 10.64 25.13
N PRO A 391 7.31 11.49 26.06
CA PRO A 391 6.25 11.08 26.98
C PRO A 391 5.06 10.54 26.21
N CYS A 392 4.39 9.52 26.76
CA CYS A 392 3.19 8.92 26.16
C CYS A 392 2.00 9.05 27.11
N ALA A 393 0.83 9.36 26.56
CA ALA A 393 -0.44 9.39 27.27
C ALA A 393 -1.46 8.50 26.56
N ASP A 394 -1.92 7.44 27.21
CA ASP A 394 -2.97 6.58 26.69
C ASP A 394 -4.33 7.24 26.91
N LEU A 395 -5.15 7.29 25.87
CA LEU A 395 -6.46 7.93 25.85
C LEU A 395 -7.56 6.88 25.96
N ASP A 396 -8.65 7.22 26.64
CA ASP A 396 -9.89 6.46 26.51
C ASP A 396 -10.51 6.64 25.11
N TYR A 397 -11.53 5.86 24.79
CA TYR A 397 -12.17 5.88 23.47
C TYR A 397 -12.69 7.27 23.09
N ALA A 398 -13.42 7.94 24.00
CA ALA A 398 -14.01 9.25 23.72
C ALA A 398 -12.92 10.30 23.44
N SER A 399 -11.84 10.31 24.23
CA SER A 399 -10.69 11.19 24.05
C SER A 399 -9.92 10.87 22.76
N ALA A 400 -9.78 9.58 22.42
CA ALA A 400 -9.15 9.16 21.16
C ALA A 400 -9.93 9.65 19.94
N ILE A 401 -11.26 9.52 19.94
CA ILE A 401 -12.12 10.05 18.87
C ILE A 401 -12.04 11.60 18.83
N ALA A 402 -12.07 12.29 19.96
CA ALA A 402 -11.90 13.74 20.02
C ALA A 402 -10.54 14.15 19.40
N TYR A 403 -9.46 13.43 19.74
CA TYR A 403 -8.15 13.64 19.12
C TYR A 403 -8.20 13.49 17.59
N LEU A 404 -8.77 12.40 17.09
CA LEU A 404 -8.89 12.11 15.65
C LEU A 404 -9.78 13.11 14.91
N ARG A 405 -10.70 13.78 15.58
CA ARG A 405 -11.51 14.89 15.08
C ARG A 405 -10.76 16.23 15.07
N GLY A 406 -9.57 16.27 15.69
CA GLY A 406 -8.76 17.47 15.84
C GLY A 406 -9.22 18.39 16.98
N GLU A 407 -9.98 17.85 17.91
CA GLU A 407 -10.46 18.55 19.10
C GLU A 407 -9.37 18.56 20.19
N ALA A 408 -9.56 19.36 21.23
CA ALA A 408 -8.67 19.38 22.38
C ALA A 408 -8.86 18.12 23.23
N VAL A 409 -7.76 17.58 23.74
CA VAL A 409 -7.78 16.45 24.67
C VAL A 409 -7.15 16.82 25.99
N ALA A 410 -7.70 16.29 27.08
CA ALA A 410 -7.10 16.40 28.38
C ALA A 410 -5.93 15.40 28.52
N LEU A 411 -4.84 15.86 29.13
CA LEU A 411 -3.71 14.99 29.48
C LEU A 411 -3.68 14.78 30.97
N PRO A 412 -3.04 13.69 31.46
CA PRO A 412 -2.78 13.51 32.88
C PRO A 412 -2.07 14.74 33.49
N ALA A 413 -2.40 15.08 34.74
CA ALA A 413 -1.89 16.30 35.41
C ALA A 413 -0.36 16.31 35.58
N ASP A 414 0.25 15.15 35.67
CA ASP A 414 1.70 14.90 35.74
C ASP A 414 2.41 14.80 34.40
N CYS A 415 1.66 14.91 33.30
CA CYS A 415 2.22 14.82 31.96
C CYS A 415 3.16 16.01 31.68
N PRO A 416 4.42 15.79 31.28
CA PRO A 416 5.38 16.86 31.07
C PRO A 416 4.95 17.83 29.94
N ARG A 417 5.40 19.11 30.07
CA ARG A 417 5.25 20.09 28.98
C ARG A 417 6.12 19.70 27.76
N GLY A 418 5.65 20.03 26.58
CA GLY A 418 6.36 19.73 25.34
C GLY A 418 5.55 18.80 24.42
N TYR A 419 6.25 18.08 23.54
CA TYR A 419 5.62 17.12 22.64
C TYR A 419 5.37 15.80 23.38
N VAL A 420 4.14 15.29 23.25
CA VAL A 420 3.66 14.06 23.88
C VAL A 420 3.01 13.21 22.81
N VAL A 421 3.34 11.93 22.77
CA VAL A 421 2.62 10.94 21.97
C VAL A 421 1.29 10.64 22.68
N VAL A 422 0.18 10.72 21.96
CA VAL A 422 -1.10 10.20 22.45
C VAL A 422 -1.37 8.86 21.79
N ALA A 423 -1.84 7.89 22.57
CA ALA A 423 -2.08 6.52 22.17
C ALA A 423 -3.49 6.08 22.53
N TYR A 424 -3.95 4.99 21.95
CA TYR A 424 -5.15 4.27 22.35
C TYR A 424 -4.82 2.79 22.46
N ARG A 425 -5.10 2.18 23.62
CA ARG A 425 -4.69 0.80 23.92
C ARG A 425 -3.19 0.56 23.62
N ASN A 426 -2.34 1.52 24.02
CA ASN A 426 -0.89 1.56 23.77
C ASN A 426 -0.47 1.65 22.27
N HIS A 427 -1.39 1.92 21.34
CA HIS A 427 -1.06 2.15 19.93
C HIS A 427 -1.03 3.65 19.63
N PRO A 428 0.11 4.21 19.20
CA PRO A 428 0.25 5.64 18.92
C PRO A 428 -0.77 6.15 17.89
N LEU A 429 -1.48 7.22 18.24
CA LEU A 429 -2.39 7.95 17.35
C LEU A 429 -1.73 9.19 16.75
N GLY A 430 -0.76 9.80 17.44
CA GLY A 430 -0.07 10.99 16.97
C GLY A 430 0.53 11.82 18.11
N PHE A 431 0.78 13.11 17.82
CA PHE A 431 1.36 14.04 18.75
C PHE A 431 0.37 15.11 19.22
N VAL A 432 0.54 15.55 20.46
CA VAL A 432 0.04 16.82 20.97
C VAL A 432 1.21 17.67 21.50
N LYS A 433 1.04 19.00 21.56
CA LYS A 433 1.97 19.88 22.29
C LYS A 433 1.33 20.31 23.60
N ASN A 434 1.80 19.74 24.71
CA ASN A 434 1.35 20.09 26.06
C ASN A 434 1.91 21.45 26.49
N LEU A 435 1.05 22.43 26.73
CA LEU A 435 1.39 23.77 27.22
C LEU A 435 1.21 23.91 28.73
N GLY A 436 0.75 22.85 29.43
CA GLY A 436 0.44 22.79 30.86
C GLY A 436 -1.03 23.01 31.14
N ASN A 437 -1.63 24.08 30.66
CA ASN A 437 -3.05 24.38 30.83
C ASN A 437 -3.95 23.88 29.69
N ARG A 438 -3.35 23.50 28.56
CA ARG A 438 -4.01 22.92 27.39
C ARG A 438 -3.03 22.12 26.56
N ALA A 439 -3.53 21.20 25.75
CA ALA A 439 -2.76 20.48 24.74
C ALA A 439 -3.21 20.90 23.33
N ASN A 440 -2.26 21.31 22.49
CA ASN A 440 -2.55 21.58 21.08
C ASN A 440 -2.50 20.26 20.31
N ASN A 441 -3.60 19.92 19.66
CA ASN A 441 -3.73 18.75 18.80
C ASN A 441 -2.92 18.94 17.51
N LEU A 442 -2.00 18.00 17.19
CA LEU A 442 -1.15 18.02 16.00
C LEU A 442 -1.56 16.98 14.95
N TYR A 443 -2.73 16.37 15.09
CA TYR A 443 -3.26 15.44 14.08
C TYR A 443 -3.43 16.15 12.74
N PRO A 444 -3.06 15.53 11.61
CA PRO A 444 -3.18 16.13 10.27
C PRO A 444 -4.62 16.56 9.98
N LYS A 445 -4.80 17.80 9.54
CA LYS A 445 -6.14 18.38 9.33
C LYS A 445 -6.95 17.65 8.27
N GLU A 446 -6.27 17.17 7.24
CA GLU A 446 -6.82 16.44 6.11
C GLU A 446 -7.30 15.02 6.47
N TRP A 447 -6.77 14.43 7.55
CA TRP A 447 -7.06 13.05 7.98
C TRP A 447 -8.12 12.97 9.07
N ARG A 448 -8.65 14.11 9.51
CA ARG A 448 -9.62 14.19 10.60
C ARG A 448 -10.92 13.48 10.28
N ILE A 449 -11.49 12.82 11.26
CA ILE A 449 -12.85 12.30 11.19
C ILE A 449 -13.80 13.50 11.10
N ARG A 450 -14.56 13.60 10.02
CA ARG A 450 -15.49 14.72 9.75
C ARG A 450 -16.93 14.38 10.08
N SER A 451 -17.25 13.08 10.20
CA SER A 451 -18.61 12.64 10.58
C SER A 451 -18.95 13.08 11.99
N GLY A 452 -20.14 13.66 12.15
CA GLY A 452 -20.67 14.06 13.46
C GLY A 452 -21.39 12.93 14.21
N HIS A 453 -21.68 11.81 13.55
CA HIS A 453 -22.44 10.71 14.11
C HIS A 453 -21.47 9.67 14.70
N ILE A 454 -21.13 9.84 15.96
CA ILE A 454 -20.26 8.91 16.68
C ILE A 454 -21.12 7.74 17.15
N PRO A 455 -20.72 6.47 16.92
CA PRO A 455 -21.45 5.33 17.45
C PRO A 455 -21.39 5.27 18.97
N ASP A 456 -22.47 4.77 19.58
CA ASP A 456 -22.56 4.60 21.04
C ASP A 456 -21.60 3.51 21.55
N GLU A 457 -21.28 2.52 20.69
CA GLU A 457 -20.37 1.42 21.00
C GLU A 457 -19.08 1.51 20.20
N THR A 458 -17.97 1.12 20.83
CA THR A 458 -16.65 1.04 20.17
C THR A 458 -16.71 -0.05 19.08
N PRO A 459 -16.35 0.27 17.83
CA PRO A 459 -16.17 -0.77 16.83
C PRO A 459 -15.01 -1.68 17.24
N GLU A 460 -15.30 -2.92 17.62
CA GLU A 460 -14.28 -3.93 17.89
C GLU A 460 -13.99 -4.70 16.60
N VAL A 461 -12.77 -4.55 16.06
CA VAL A 461 -12.32 -5.20 14.82
C VAL A 461 -11.21 -6.21 15.12
N ILE A 462 -10.23 -5.82 15.96
CA ILE A 462 -9.08 -6.65 16.39
C ILE A 462 -8.81 -6.49 17.88
#